data_6458e9e20e52cc1583c6700ef8fab7d7
#
_entry.id   6458e9e20e52cc1583c6700ef8fab7d7
#
_cell.length_a   1.000
_cell.length_b   1.000
_cell.length_c   1.000
_cell.angle_alpha   90.00
_cell.angle_beta   90.00
_cell.angle_gamma   90.00
#
_symmetry.space_group_name_H-M   'P 1'
#
loop_
_entity.id
_entity.type
_entity.pdbx_description
1 polymer ?
#
loop_
_entity_poly.entity_id
_entity_poly.type
_entity_poly.pdbx_seq_one_letter_code
_entity_poly.pdbx_strand_id
1 'polypeptide(L)'
;MARRTKEEAQATRTLILDTAEVLFQAHGVSRTSLHDIAQAAGLTRGAIYWHFKDKADLFNAMMERVTLPLEETAKNADDPALADPIAYMMANFVDALQITANNPQARRVFEIATHKVEYVGELIAVRDRHLAARDECLLHTERGIKLAMQRGLLSRRTPARAAALGMFALIDGLIQNWMLDPKAFDLVKVGKQVLDAYLAGLAVPKTAPAKG
;
A
#
# COMPACT_ATOMS: atom_id res chain seq x y z
N MET A 1 39.95 -11.48 6.65
CA MET A 1 38.58 -11.12 7.04
C MET A 1 37.64 -12.21 6.58
N ALA A 2 36.90 -12.86 7.49
CA ALA A 2 35.92 -13.89 7.12
C ALA A 2 34.83 -13.23 6.25
N ARG A 3 34.51 -13.86 5.12
CA ARG A 3 33.44 -13.47 4.21
C ARG A 3 32.13 -13.66 4.98
N ARG A 4 31.38 -12.58 5.26
CA ARG A 4 30.04 -12.68 5.84
C ARG A 4 29.21 -13.63 5.00
N THR A 5 28.48 -14.54 5.65
CA THR A 5 27.54 -15.44 4.97
C THR A 5 26.36 -14.61 4.41
N LYS A 6 25.66 -15.15 3.41
CA LYS A 6 24.46 -14.51 2.85
C LYS A 6 23.40 -14.27 3.93
N GLU A 7 23.30 -15.19 4.90
CA GLU A 7 22.37 -15.12 6.03
C GLU A 7 22.73 -13.99 7.00
N GLU A 8 24.02 -13.83 7.36
CA GLU A 8 24.48 -12.73 8.21
C GLU A 8 24.25 -11.36 7.54
N ALA A 9 24.45 -11.27 6.23
CA ALA A 9 24.16 -10.07 5.47
C ALA A 9 22.66 -9.73 5.48
N GLN A 10 21.81 -10.74 5.30
CA GLN A 10 20.35 -10.55 5.36
C GLN A 10 19.88 -10.17 6.76
N ALA A 11 20.40 -10.79 7.81
CA ALA A 11 20.10 -10.43 9.19
C ALA A 11 20.49 -9.00 9.51
N THR A 12 21.68 -8.56 9.05
CA THR A 12 22.13 -7.16 9.20
C THR A 12 21.21 -6.19 8.45
N ARG A 13 20.81 -6.52 7.22
CA ARG A 13 19.87 -5.69 6.44
C ARG A 13 18.52 -5.56 7.15
N THR A 14 17.99 -6.64 7.70
CA THR A 14 16.74 -6.65 8.48
C THR A 14 16.87 -5.77 9.71
N LEU A 15 17.97 -5.89 10.49
CA LEU A 15 18.22 -5.07 11.66
C LEU A 15 18.26 -3.57 11.33
N ILE A 16 18.87 -3.19 10.21
CA ILE A 16 18.91 -1.78 9.76
C ILE A 16 17.49 -1.28 9.47
N LEU A 17 16.68 -2.06 8.75
CA LEU A 17 15.31 -1.69 8.41
C LEU A 17 14.44 -1.56 9.66
N ASP A 18 14.51 -2.51 10.58
CA ASP A 18 13.74 -2.48 11.83
C ASP A 18 14.12 -1.27 12.71
N THR A 19 15.42 -0.95 12.77
CA THR A 19 15.92 0.23 13.50
C THR A 19 15.44 1.53 12.81
N ALA A 20 15.47 1.57 11.49
CA ALA A 20 14.99 2.73 10.73
C ALA A 20 13.49 2.98 10.94
N GLU A 21 12.66 1.94 10.95
CA GLU A 21 11.23 2.05 11.25
C GLU A 21 10.98 2.73 12.60
N VAL A 22 11.72 2.32 13.64
CA VAL A 22 11.58 2.90 14.98
C VAL A 22 12.00 4.37 15.01
N LEU A 23 13.14 4.70 14.41
CA LEU A 23 13.64 6.08 14.42
C LEU A 23 12.80 7.01 13.53
N PHE A 24 12.36 6.56 12.37
CA PHE A 24 11.49 7.34 11.49
C PHE A 24 10.12 7.60 12.14
N GLN A 25 9.56 6.62 12.83
CA GLN A 25 8.31 6.82 13.57
C GLN A 25 8.47 7.85 14.70
N ALA A 26 9.57 7.80 15.45
CA ALA A 26 9.82 8.69 16.59
C ALA A 26 10.19 10.12 16.17
N HIS A 27 11.05 10.26 15.17
CA HIS A 27 11.68 11.55 14.86
C HIS A 27 11.29 12.13 13.49
N GLY A 28 10.65 11.33 12.63
CA GLY A 28 10.39 11.66 11.22
C GLY A 28 11.58 11.35 10.31
N VAL A 29 11.29 11.15 9.01
CA VAL A 29 12.29 10.73 8.03
C VAL A 29 13.33 11.81 7.75
N SER A 30 12.89 13.08 7.63
CA SER A 30 13.77 14.20 7.30
C SER A 30 14.81 14.44 8.39
N ARG A 31 14.48 14.21 9.66
CA ARG A 31 15.34 14.45 10.82
C ARG A 31 16.20 13.26 11.25
N THR A 32 16.09 12.13 10.55
CA THR A 32 16.86 10.92 10.84
C THR A 32 17.87 10.68 9.72
N SER A 33 19.15 10.57 10.06
CA SER A 33 20.21 10.24 9.10
C SER A 33 20.55 8.75 9.09
N LEU A 34 21.21 8.28 8.02
CA LEU A 34 21.76 6.92 7.98
C LEU A 34 22.79 6.68 9.09
N HIS A 35 23.48 7.74 9.55
CA HIS A 35 24.42 7.65 10.66
C HIS A 35 23.70 7.34 11.97
N ASP A 36 22.60 8.03 12.25
CA ASP A 36 21.78 7.80 13.46
C ASP A 36 21.24 6.36 13.49
N ILE A 37 20.79 5.86 12.33
CA ILE A 37 20.30 4.48 12.18
C ILE A 37 21.43 3.48 12.43
N ALA A 38 22.62 3.70 11.83
CA ALA A 38 23.76 2.83 12.04
C ALA A 38 24.17 2.78 13.52
N GLN A 39 24.25 3.94 14.17
CA GLN A 39 24.58 4.05 15.59
C GLN A 39 23.55 3.32 16.47
N ALA A 40 22.26 3.53 16.24
CA ALA A 40 21.21 2.87 17.00
C ALA A 40 21.16 1.35 16.77
N ALA A 41 21.54 0.88 15.58
CA ALA A 41 21.68 -0.55 15.25
C ALA A 41 22.98 -1.19 15.78
N GLY A 42 23.87 -0.43 16.42
CA GLY A 42 25.19 -0.91 16.85
C GLY A 42 26.14 -1.24 15.69
N LEU A 43 25.96 -0.59 14.54
CA LEU A 43 26.72 -0.84 13.31
C LEU A 43 27.66 0.32 12.98
N THR A 44 28.69 0.02 12.19
CA THR A 44 29.55 1.06 11.63
C THR A 44 28.85 1.79 10.48
N ARG A 45 29.26 3.05 10.22
CA ARG A 45 28.80 3.80 9.04
C ARG A 45 29.05 3.03 7.73
N GLY A 46 30.18 2.35 7.59
CA GLY A 46 30.48 1.55 6.40
C GLY A 46 29.52 0.36 6.21
N ALA A 47 29.06 -0.22 7.32
CA ALA A 47 28.13 -1.36 7.26
C ALA A 47 26.76 -0.94 6.70
N ILE A 48 26.22 0.23 7.05
CA ILE A 48 24.93 0.66 6.50
C ILE A 48 25.04 1.01 5.01
N TYR A 49 26.11 1.68 4.58
CA TYR A 49 26.34 2.04 3.17
C TYR A 49 26.66 0.83 2.28
N TRP A 50 27.00 -0.32 2.88
CA TRP A 50 27.11 -1.57 2.14
C TRP A 50 25.74 -2.14 1.76
N HIS A 51 24.69 -1.88 2.56
CA HIS A 51 23.33 -2.36 2.35
C HIS A 51 22.42 -1.38 1.61
N PHE A 52 22.63 -0.07 1.83
CA PHE A 52 21.76 0.98 1.31
C PHE A 52 22.60 2.15 0.81
N LYS A 53 22.36 2.53 -0.43
CA LYS A 53 23.07 3.61 -1.12
C LYS A 53 22.83 4.97 -0.43
N ASP A 54 21.60 5.24 -0.09
CA ASP A 54 21.13 6.48 0.51
C ASP A 54 19.85 6.23 1.35
N LYS A 55 19.31 7.28 1.94
CA LYS A 55 18.11 7.20 2.77
C LYS A 55 16.86 6.87 1.95
N ALA A 56 16.81 7.27 0.69
CA ALA A 56 15.70 6.94 -0.20
C ALA A 56 15.67 5.43 -0.53
N ASP A 57 16.83 4.82 -0.80
CA ASP A 57 16.98 3.38 -1.01
C ASP A 57 16.54 2.58 0.22
N LEU A 58 16.96 3.00 1.42
CA LEU A 58 16.52 2.39 2.67
C LEU A 58 15.02 2.53 2.88
N PHE A 59 14.47 3.72 2.64
CA PHE A 59 13.02 3.96 2.77
C PHE A 59 12.21 3.11 1.79
N ASN A 60 12.62 3.03 0.53
CA ASN A 60 11.98 2.17 -0.45
C ASN A 60 11.99 0.71 -0.03
N ALA A 61 13.12 0.21 0.45
CA ALA A 61 13.24 -1.17 0.95
C ALA A 61 12.35 -1.43 2.19
N MET A 62 12.17 -0.42 3.05
CA MET A 62 11.23 -0.48 4.17
C MET A 62 9.78 -0.59 3.68
N MET A 63 9.39 0.24 2.71
CA MET A 63 8.06 0.18 2.08
C MET A 63 7.80 -1.16 1.41
N GLU A 64 8.74 -1.65 0.62
CA GLU A 64 8.64 -2.91 -0.13
C GLU A 64 8.34 -4.12 0.74
N ARG A 65 8.83 -4.15 1.98
CA ARG A 65 8.53 -5.25 2.93
C ARG A 65 7.03 -5.46 3.17
N VAL A 66 6.23 -4.40 3.04
CA VAL A 66 4.78 -4.42 3.32
C VAL A 66 3.93 -4.21 2.08
N THR A 67 4.43 -3.54 1.05
CA THR A 67 3.64 -3.24 -0.16
C THR A 67 3.76 -4.30 -1.24
N LEU A 68 4.91 -4.96 -1.41
CA LEU A 68 5.10 -5.96 -2.47
C LEU A 68 4.04 -7.07 -2.48
N PRO A 69 3.66 -7.68 -1.35
CA PRO A 69 2.61 -8.71 -1.35
C PRO A 69 1.26 -8.18 -1.85
N LEU A 70 0.92 -6.91 -1.54
CA LEU A 70 -0.31 -6.26 -1.98
C LEU A 70 -0.25 -5.90 -3.47
N GLU A 71 0.90 -5.40 -3.94
CA GLU A 71 1.15 -5.08 -5.35
C GLU A 71 1.04 -6.34 -6.22
N GLU A 72 1.62 -7.47 -5.78
CA GLU A 72 1.56 -8.75 -6.51
C GLU A 72 0.11 -9.27 -6.63
N THR A 73 -0.69 -9.16 -5.56
CA THR A 73 -2.10 -9.58 -5.60
C THR A 73 -2.91 -8.70 -6.55
N ALA A 74 -2.66 -7.39 -6.55
CA ALA A 74 -3.38 -6.45 -7.41
C ALA A 74 -3.16 -6.72 -8.91
N LYS A 75 -2.00 -7.25 -9.31
CA LYS A 75 -1.66 -7.57 -10.71
C LYS A 75 -2.62 -8.56 -11.38
N ASN A 76 -3.29 -9.38 -10.60
CA ASN A 76 -4.22 -10.39 -11.14
C ASN A 76 -5.68 -9.88 -11.25
N ALA A 77 -5.95 -8.62 -10.94
CA ALA A 77 -7.32 -8.07 -10.94
C ALA A 77 -7.98 -8.07 -12.34
N ASP A 78 -7.19 -8.10 -13.40
CA ASP A 78 -7.63 -8.12 -14.79
C ASP A 78 -7.50 -9.49 -15.48
N ASP A 79 -7.26 -10.57 -14.73
CA ASP A 79 -7.19 -11.93 -15.29
C ASP A 79 -8.56 -12.33 -15.87
N PRO A 80 -8.64 -12.62 -17.20
CA PRO A 80 -9.90 -13.06 -17.82
C PRO A 80 -10.44 -14.38 -17.28
N ALA A 81 -9.62 -15.18 -16.61
CA ALA A 81 -10.03 -16.45 -15.99
C ALA A 81 -10.75 -16.25 -14.66
N LEU A 82 -10.72 -15.06 -14.05
CA LEU A 82 -11.46 -14.78 -12.83
C LEU A 82 -12.96 -15.00 -13.04
N ALA A 83 -13.57 -15.80 -12.18
CA ALA A 83 -15.03 -16.01 -12.22
C ALA A 83 -15.77 -14.71 -11.87
N ASP A 84 -15.31 -13.99 -10.84
CA ASP A 84 -15.85 -12.72 -10.39
C ASP A 84 -14.74 -11.70 -10.16
N PRO A 85 -14.48 -10.79 -11.11
CA PRO A 85 -13.46 -9.76 -10.96
C PRO A 85 -13.79 -8.74 -9.86
N ILE A 86 -15.08 -8.52 -9.54
CA ILE A 86 -15.48 -7.58 -8.48
C ILE A 86 -15.14 -8.17 -7.11
N ALA A 87 -15.52 -9.44 -6.88
CA ALA A 87 -15.20 -10.13 -5.65
C ALA A 87 -13.69 -10.21 -5.42
N TYR A 88 -12.90 -10.44 -6.48
CA TYR A 88 -11.45 -10.44 -6.41
C TYR A 88 -10.86 -9.08 -6.00
N MET A 89 -11.29 -8.00 -6.66
CA MET A 89 -10.85 -6.65 -6.30
C MET A 89 -11.25 -6.28 -4.87
N MET A 90 -12.49 -6.63 -4.46
CA MET A 90 -12.96 -6.43 -3.08
C MET A 90 -12.07 -7.14 -2.07
N ALA A 91 -11.73 -8.41 -2.32
CA ALA A 91 -10.85 -9.18 -1.43
C ALA A 91 -9.50 -8.49 -1.27
N ASN A 92 -8.86 -8.05 -2.34
CA ASN A 92 -7.57 -7.35 -2.30
C ASN A 92 -7.62 -6.05 -1.48
N PHE A 93 -8.67 -5.25 -1.63
CA PHE A 93 -8.83 -4.02 -0.84
C PHE A 93 -9.10 -4.33 0.64
N VAL A 94 -9.92 -5.35 0.94
CA VAL A 94 -10.17 -5.78 2.31
C VAL A 94 -8.91 -6.33 2.96
N ASP A 95 -8.09 -7.10 2.23
CA ASP A 95 -6.81 -7.61 2.71
C ASP A 95 -5.83 -6.47 3.05
N ALA A 96 -5.78 -5.42 2.23
CA ALA A 96 -4.99 -4.24 2.54
C ALA A 96 -5.43 -3.55 3.85
N LEU A 97 -6.74 -3.44 4.09
CA LEU A 97 -7.30 -2.92 5.34
C LEU A 97 -6.97 -3.84 6.54
N GLN A 98 -7.08 -5.17 6.36
CA GLN A 98 -6.75 -6.15 7.40
C GLN A 98 -5.27 -6.12 7.77
N ILE A 99 -4.38 -6.05 6.78
CA ILE A 99 -2.94 -5.92 7.00
C ILE A 99 -2.64 -4.62 7.75
N THR A 100 -3.23 -3.51 7.35
CA THR A 100 -3.06 -2.21 8.03
C THR A 100 -3.54 -2.26 9.48
N ALA A 101 -4.70 -2.87 9.73
CA ALA A 101 -5.29 -2.93 11.07
C ALA A 101 -4.56 -3.89 12.01
N ASN A 102 -4.11 -5.06 11.50
CA ASN A 102 -3.69 -6.19 12.32
C ASN A 102 -2.18 -6.46 12.30
N ASN A 103 -1.43 -5.91 11.34
CA ASN A 103 0.03 -6.06 11.28
C ASN A 103 0.71 -4.80 11.84
N PRO A 104 1.35 -4.86 13.03
CA PRO A 104 1.99 -3.70 13.66
C PRO A 104 3.10 -3.08 12.81
N GLN A 105 3.84 -3.90 12.04
CA GLN A 105 4.90 -3.41 11.14
C GLN A 105 4.29 -2.65 9.96
N ALA A 106 3.30 -3.22 9.27
CA ALA A 106 2.63 -2.57 8.15
C ALA A 106 2.01 -1.23 8.58
N ARG A 107 1.34 -1.20 9.74
CA ARG A 107 0.78 0.03 10.32
C ARG A 107 1.86 1.09 10.53
N ARG A 108 2.99 0.71 11.15
CA ARG A 108 4.11 1.63 11.39
C ARG A 108 4.67 2.19 10.09
N VAL A 109 4.91 1.33 9.11
CA VAL A 109 5.45 1.73 7.81
C VAL A 109 4.49 2.67 7.07
N PHE A 110 3.19 2.38 7.06
CA PHE A 110 2.19 3.27 6.46
C PHE A 110 2.05 4.60 7.22
N GLU A 111 2.12 4.59 8.56
CA GLU A 111 2.14 5.83 9.36
C GLU A 111 3.34 6.69 9.00
N ILE A 112 4.53 6.09 8.86
CA ILE A 112 5.74 6.81 8.46
C ILE A 112 5.57 7.42 7.07
N ALA A 113 5.08 6.63 6.11
CA ALA A 113 4.90 7.06 4.72
C ALA A 113 3.83 8.15 4.54
N THR A 114 2.85 8.22 5.46
CA THR A 114 1.74 9.16 5.38
C THR A 114 1.95 10.42 6.23
N HIS A 115 2.50 10.25 7.45
CA HIS A 115 2.51 11.33 8.45
C HIS A 115 3.92 11.76 8.90
N LYS A 116 4.98 11.04 8.54
CA LYS A 116 6.34 11.27 9.06
C LYS A 116 7.38 11.56 7.98
N VAL A 117 6.96 11.70 6.73
CA VAL A 117 7.86 11.98 5.60
C VAL A 117 7.49 13.27 4.90
N GLU A 118 8.50 14.05 4.53
CA GLU A 118 8.39 15.16 3.61
C GLU A 118 9.11 14.77 2.31
N TYR A 119 8.39 14.73 1.20
CA TYR A 119 8.93 14.33 -0.10
C TYR A 119 9.73 15.46 -0.76
N VAL A 120 10.83 15.84 -0.14
CA VAL A 120 11.74 16.89 -0.62
C VAL A 120 13.17 16.33 -0.78
N GLY A 121 13.99 16.98 -1.58
CA GLY A 121 15.40 16.60 -1.79
C GLY A 121 15.55 15.16 -2.28
N GLU A 122 16.34 14.36 -1.58
CA GLU A 122 16.57 12.94 -1.90
C GLU A 122 15.31 12.07 -1.83
N LEU A 123 14.28 12.48 -1.05
CA LEU A 123 13.03 11.73 -0.89
C LEU A 123 12.02 11.94 -2.04
N ILE A 124 12.33 12.78 -3.02
CA ILE A 124 11.53 12.90 -4.26
C ILE A 124 11.49 11.55 -4.99
N ALA A 125 12.60 10.82 -5.04
CA ALA A 125 12.66 9.50 -5.65
C ALA A 125 11.74 8.47 -4.96
N VAL A 126 11.54 8.59 -3.65
CA VAL A 126 10.57 7.76 -2.90
C VAL A 126 9.15 8.05 -3.35
N ARG A 127 8.78 9.34 -3.47
CA ARG A 127 7.47 9.74 -3.98
C ARG A 127 7.23 9.18 -5.39
N ASP A 128 8.22 9.32 -6.27
CA ASP A 128 8.08 8.89 -7.66
C ASP A 128 7.90 7.36 -7.76
N ARG A 129 8.62 6.58 -6.95
CA ARG A 129 8.40 5.13 -6.85
C ARG A 129 7.01 4.79 -6.30
N HIS A 130 6.55 5.49 -5.26
CA HIS A 130 5.21 5.29 -4.71
C HIS A 130 4.13 5.59 -5.75
N LEU A 131 4.27 6.68 -6.49
CA LEU A 131 3.34 7.04 -7.56
C LEU A 131 3.33 6.00 -8.68
N ALA A 132 4.49 5.46 -9.08
CA ALA A 132 4.58 4.43 -10.09
C ALA A 132 3.86 3.14 -9.65
N ALA A 133 4.07 2.66 -8.41
CA ALA A 133 3.39 1.50 -7.86
C ALA A 133 1.87 1.69 -7.78
N ARG A 134 1.43 2.87 -7.29
CA ARG A 134 0.01 3.23 -7.26
C ARG A 134 -0.61 3.22 -8.67
N ASP A 135 0.07 3.79 -9.65
CA ASP A 135 -0.45 3.89 -11.02
C ASP A 135 -0.53 2.51 -11.69
N GLU A 136 0.38 1.59 -11.38
CA GLU A 136 0.31 0.19 -11.81
C GLU A 136 -0.91 -0.52 -11.20
N CYS A 137 -1.08 -0.46 -9.88
CA CYS A 137 -2.25 -1.03 -9.20
C CYS A 137 -3.56 -0.43 -9.73
N LEU A 138 -3.60 0.89 -9.95
CA LEU A 138 -4.76 1.58 -10.51
C LEU A 138 -5.08 1.10 -11.92
N LEU A 139 -4.07 0.83 -12.75
CA LEU A 139 -4.25 0.29 -14.09
C LEU A 139 -4.87 -1.11 -14.07
N HIS A 140 -4.40 -2.00 -13.21
CA HIS A 140 -4.96 -3.35 -13.06
C HIS A 140 -6.41 -3.29 -12.54
N THR A 141 -6.69 -2.44 -11.56
CA THR A 141 -8.06 -2.23 -11.06
C THR A 141 -8.99 -1.68 -12.16
N GLU A 142 -8.51 -0.71 -12.95
CA GLU A 142 -9.27 -0.19 -14.10
C GLU A 142 -9.61 -1.28 -15.12
N ARG A 143 -8.65 -2.15 -15.42
CA ARG A 143 -8.86 -3.29 -16.35
C ARG A 143 -9.86 -4.30 -15.77
N GLY A 144 -9.76 -4.62 -14.47
CA GLY A 144 -10.71 -5.47 -13.78
C GLY A 144 -12.14 -4.90 -13.81
N ILE A 145 -12.28 -3.58 -13.61
CA ILE A 145 -13.58 -2.88 -13.75
C ILE A 145 -14.08 -2.95 -15.20
N LYS A 146 -13.22 -2.76 -16.20
CA LYS A 146 -13.61 -2.93 -17.62
C LYS A 146 -14.11 -4.34 -17.90
N LEU A 147 -13.46 -5.37 -17.36
CA LEU A 147 -13.87 -6.75 -17.47
C LEU A 147 -15.25 -6.97 -16.83
N ALA A 148 -15.48 -6.41 -15.64
CA ALA A 148 -16.79 -6.46 -14.96
C ALA A 148 -17.90 -5.75 -15.78
N MET A 149 -17.58 -4.61 -16.40
CA MET A 149 -18.49 -3.89 -17.29
C MET A 149 -18.82 -4.69 -18.58
N GLN A 150 -17.83 -5.37 -19.16
CA GLN A 150 -18.02 -6.22 -20.33
C GLN A 150 -18.96 -7.41 -20.02
N ARG A 151 -18.87 -7.94 -18.80
CA ARG A 151 -19.73 -9.03 -18.30
C ARG A 151 -21.10 -8.56 -17.82
N GLY A 152 -21.40 -7.27 -17.88
CA GLY A 152 -22.69 -6.72 -17.42
C GLY A 152 -22.85 -6.67 -15.90
N LEU A 153 -21.78 -6.84 -15.12
CA LEU A 153 -21.80 -6.74 -13.66
C LEU A 153 -21.82 -5.29 -13.18
N LEU A 154 -21.13 -4.39 -13.90
CA LEU A 154 -21.08 -2.96 -13.61
C LEU A 154 -21.64 -2.15 -14.78
N SER A 155 -22.22 -1.00 -14.43
CA SER A 155 -22.73 -0.02 -15.39
C SER A 155 -21.60 0.71 -16.09
N ARG A 156 -21.77 1.02 -17.39
CA ARG A 156 -20.83 1.83 -18.17
C ARG A 156 -21.05 3.34 -18.01
N ARG A 157 -21.95 3.77 -17.12
CA ARG A 157 -22.24 5.20 -16.88
C ARG A 157 -21.04 5.95 -16.31
N THR A 158 -20.30 5.31 -15.41
CA THR A 158 -19.06 5.86 -14.84
C THR A 158 -17.87 5.29 -15.61
N PRO A 159 -16.96 6.13 -16.13
CA PRO A 159 -15.75 5.65 -16.76
C PRO A 159 -14.94 4.73 -15.82
N ALA A 160 -14.42 3.62 -16.34
CA ALA A 160 -13.70 2.63 -15.53
C ALA A 160 -12.53 3.24 -14.75
N ARG A 161 -11.78 4.16 -15.36
CA ARG A 161 -10.69 4.91 -14.69
C ARG A 161 -11.19 5.70 -13.48
N ALA A 162 -12.31 6.39 -13.60
CA ALA A 162 -12.90 7.16 -12.51
C ALA A 162 -13.41 6.23 -11.39
N ALA A 163 -14.01 5.09 -11.75
CA ALA A 163 -14.45 4.09 -10.79
C ALA A 163 -13.26 3.47 -10.02
N ALA A 164 -12.16 3.13 -10.71
CA ALA A 164 -10.95 2.64 -10.08
C ALA A 164 -10.35 3.69 -9.12
N LEU A 165 -10.21 4.93 -9.58
CA LEU A 165 -9.68 6.02 -8.75
C LEU A 165 -10.54 6.25 -7.50
N GLY A 166 -11.89 6.16 -7.63
CA GLY A 166 -12.80 6.27 -6.50
C GLY A 166 -12.58 5.18 -5.46
N MET A 167 -12.37 3.92 -5.86
CA MET A 167 -12.06 2.83 -4.93
C MET A 167 -10.74 3.10 -4.17
N PHE A 168 -9.69 3.51 -4.86
CA PHE A 168 -8.42 3.88 -4.23
C PHE A 168 -8.58 5.04 -3.25
N ALA A 169 -9.26 6.13 -3.66
CA ALA A 169 -9.46 7.29 -2.81
C ALA A 169 -10.24 6.97 -1.52
N LEU A 170 -11.23 6.06 -1.60
CA LEU A 170 -11.97 5.60 -0.43
C LEU A 170 -11.07 4.85 0.55
N ILE A 171 -10.26 3.91 0.06
CA ILE A 171 -9.37 3.10 0.90
C ILE A 171 -8.26 3.96 1.50
N ASP A 172 -7.59 4.76 0.70
CA ASP A 172 -6.54 5.67 1.19
C ASP A 172 -7.08 6.63 2.24
N GLY A 173 -8.25 7.24 1.98
CA GLY A 173 -8.88 8.14 2.92
C GLY A 173 -9.25 7.46 4.24
N LEU A 174 -9.78 6.23 4.20
CA LEU A 174 -10.10 5.47 5.41
C LEU A 174 -8.83 5.11 6.21
N ILE A 175 -7.79 4.62 5.54
CA ILE A 175 -6.52 4.28 6.20
C ILE A 175 -5.89 5.53 6.84
N GLN A 176 -5.82 6.64 6.12
CA GLN A 176 -5.24 7.88 6.62
C GLN A 176 -5.99 8.41 7.85
N ASN A 177 -7.34 8.46 7.79
CA ASN A 177 -8.14 8.90 8.92
C ASN A 177 -8.03 7.95 10.12
N TRP A 178 -8.05 6.64 9.87
CA TRP A 178 -7.92 5.64 10.92
C TRP A 178 -6.55 5.70 11.62
N MET A 179 -5.47 5.96 10.89
CA MET A 179 -4.13 6.09 11.49
C MET A 179 -4.01 7.29 12.43
N LEU A 180 -4.81 8.33 12.26
CA LEU A 180 -4.86 9.47 13.20
C LEU A 180 -5.50 9.09 14.54
N ASP A 181 -6.53 8.25 14.52
CA ASP A 181 -7.19 7.70 15.71
C ASP A 181 -7.70 6.27 15.45
N PRO A 182 -6.88 5.25 15.73
CA PRO A 182 -7.27 3.85 15.50
C PRO A 182 -8.44 3.34 16.34
N LYS A 183 -8.91 4.14 17.31
CA LYS A 183 -10.08 3.79 18.13
C LYS A 183 -11.37 4.40 17.61
N ALA A 184 -11.30 5.34 16.66
CA ALA A 184 -12.48 6.04 16.13
C ALA A 184 -13.47 5.11 15.44
N PHE A 185 -12.99 4.09 14.74
CA PHE A 185 -13.82 3.11 14.02
C PHE A 185 -13.07 1.81 13.72
N ASP A 186 -13.81 0.75 13.42
CA ASP A 186 -13.25 -0.51 12.91
C ASP A 186 -12.93 -0.34 11.42
N LEU A 187 -11.64 -0.28 11.09
CA LEU A 187 -11.16 -0.02 9.73
C LEU A 187 -11.66 -1.05 8.72
N VAL A 188 -11.62 -2.34 9.07
CA VAL A 188 -12.00 -3.42 8.16
C VAL A 188 -13.51 -3.44 7.93
N LYS A 189 -14.29 -3.32 9.00
CA LYS A 189 -15.75 -3.32 8.94
C LYS A 189 -16.27 -2.12 8.15
N VAL A 190 -15.81 -0.92 8.49
CA VAL A 190 -16.24 0.31 7.80
C VAL A 190 -15.76 0.32 6.36
N GLY A 191 -14.52 -0.10 6.10
CA GLY A 191 -13.97 -0.16 4.74
C GLY A 191 -14.77 -1.09 3.85
N LYS A 192 -15.14 -2.29 4.35
CA LYS A 192 -16.02 -3.20 3.61
C LYS A 192 -17.38 -2.57 3.30
N GLN A 193 -18.03 -1.96 4.28
CA GLN A 193 -19.33 -1.30 4.11
C GLN A 193 -19.29 -0.17 3.08
N VAL A 194 -18.22 0.65 3.11
CA VAL A 194 -18.05 1.76 2.16
C VAL A 194 -17.80 1.25 0.75
N LEU A 195 -16.97 0.22 0.58
CA LEU A 195 -16.73 -0.41 -0.72
C LEU A 195 -18.00 -1.08 -1.28
N ASP A 196 -18.74 -1.81 -0.44
CA ASP A 196 -20.02 -2.42 -0.84
C ASP A 196 -21.01 -1.36 -1.33
N ALA A 197 -21.15 -0.25 -0.62
CA ALA A 197 -22.02 0.86 -1.01
C ALA A 197 -21.55 1.53 -2.30
N TYR A 198 -20.25 1.73 -2.47
CA TYR A 198 -19.67 2.30 -3.68
C TYR A 198 -19.92 1.41 -4.90
N LEU A 199 -19.65 0.11 -4.81
CA LEU A 199 -19.87 -0.86 -5.88
C LEU A 199 -21.35 -1.02 -6.21
N ALA A 200 -22.24 -0.98 -5.20
CA ALA A 200 -23.68 -0.98 -5.43
C ALA A 200 -24.14 0.23 -6.27
N GLY A 201 -23.52 1.41 -6.06
CA GLY A 201 -23.75 2.60 -6.88
C GLY A 201 -23.25 2.48 -8.33
N LEU A 202 -22.28 1.61 -8.57
CA LEU A 202 -21.74 1.32 -9.91
C LEU A 202 -22.45 0.15 -10.60
N ALA A 203 -23.32 -0.60 -9.90
CA ALA A 203 -24.00 -1.76 -10.44
C ALA A 203 -24.97 -1.38 -11.59
N VAL A 204 -25.27 -2.33 -12.46
CA VAL A 204 -26.32 -2.16 -13.46
C VAL A 204 -27.66 -1.97 -12.74
N PRO A 205 -28.42 -0.90 -13.04
CA PRO A 205 -29.74 -0.71 -12.44
C PRO A 205 -30.63 -1.94 -12.72
N LYS A 206 -31.22 -2.51 -11.67
CA LYS A 206 -32.28 -3.51 -11.87
C LYS A 206 -33.42 -2.81 -12.60
N THR A 207 -33.69 -3.20 -13.82
CA THR A 207 -34.91 -2.73 -14.53
C THR A 207 -36.11 -3.10 -13.66
N ALA A 208 -36.91 -2.09 -13.26
CA ALA A 208 -38.16 -2.35 -12.60
C ALA A 208 -39.00 -3.25 -13.51
N PRO A 209 -39.71 -4.30 -13.00
CA PRO A 209 -40.59 -5.08 -13.82
C PRO A 209 -41.61 -4.13 -14.47
N ALA A 210 -41.75 -4.24 -15.79
CA ALA A 210 -42.77 -3.48 -16.53
C ALA A 210 -44.11 -3.73 -15.81
N LYS A 211 -44.74 -2.66 -15.33
CA LYS A 211 -46.11 -2.73 -14.85
C LYS A 211 -46.97 -3.06 -16.08
N GLY A 212 -47.38 -4.36 -16.17
CA GLY A 212 -48.39 -4.81 -17.10
C GLY A 212 -49.77 -4.32 -16.67
#